data_ddb928b04106ccc118a60b5717ba6365
#
_entry.id   ddb928b04106ccc118a60b5717ba6365
#
_cell.length_a   1.000
_cell.length_b   1.000
_cell.length_c   1.000
_cell.angle_alpha   90.00
_cell.angle_beta   90.00
_cell.angle_gamma   90.00
#
_symmetry.space_group_name_H-M   'P 1'
#
loop_
_entity.id
_entity.type
_entity.pdbx_description
1 polymer ?
#
loop_
_entity_poly.entity_id
_entity_poly.type
_entity_poly.pdbx_seq_one_letter_code
_entity_poly.pdbx_strand_id
1 'polypeptide(L)'
;MIKINMWDNNNAHANSWKEAGLMCGIRIPGSKLITGPKDIMWLRKQSTHDGITVFTDSHFNRNTINSVNSPLKIGLIMEPIAHHYKPYSDIQDVEDLLDFIFTFNKQLIDKDPTKYKFIPADWCCIEEISHGGSEKSKLVSMLNSTKVGIDRPLRHKVVERYSDKIDTFGGGVQVELKSDTLNTYMFSIAMENSLDNFYYTEKIIDCFITKNVPIYRGAKNIGDFFDERGIIQWTNIDELEDILSGLSHKKYKEMLPYIKENYYIAKGYVNPDDVFYDLINKCTNEKGYDTTKIFKYKKNS
;
A
#
# COMPACT_ATOMS: atom_id res chain seq x y z
N MET A 1 8.60 -11.46 18.87
CA MET A 1 8.48 -11.79 17.41
C MET A 1 7.31 -12.71 17.22
N ILE A 2 6.40 -12.39 16.32
CA ILE A 2 5.23 -13.20 15.96
C ILE A 2 5.58 -13.97 14.71
N LYS A 3 5.18 -15.25 14.64
CA LYS A 3 5.24 -16.01 13.41
C LYS A 3 3.88 -15.98 12.73
N ILE A 4 3.82 -15.54 11.49
CA ILE A 4 2.61 -15.51 10.67
C ILE A 4 2.81 -16.44 9.47
N ASN A 5 1.91 -17.38 9.30
CA ASN A 5 1.90 -18.30 8.18
C ASN A 5 1.09 -17.71 7.03
N MET A 6 1.73 -17.44 5.91
CA MET A 6 1.10 -16.81 4.75
C MET A 6 0.79 -17.82 3.67
N TRP A 7 -0.46 -17.85 3.21
CA TRP A 7 -0.94 -18.58 2.04
C TRP A 7 -1.26 -17.58 0.94
N ASP A 8 -0.31 -17.37 0.06
CA ASP A 8 -0.37 -16.43 -1.07
C ASP A 8 0.00 -17.09 -2.41
N ASN A 9 -0.22 -16.40 -3.50
CA ASN A 9 0.04 -16.87 -4.87
C ASN A 9 1.50 -16.74 -5.31
N ASN A 10 2.48 -16.79 -4.42
CA ASN A 10 3.87 -16.63 -4.79
C ASN A 10 4.09 -15.39 -5.66
N ASN A 11 3.92 -14.22 -5.11
CA ASN A 11 4.52 -13.06 -5.74
C ASN A 11 5.98 -13.40 -5.99
N ALA A 12 6.51 -13.10 -7.17
CA ALA A 12 7.85 -13.47 -7.60
C ALA A 12 8.95 -13.16 -6.57
N HIS A 13 8.65 -12.27 -5.65
CA HIS A 13 9.49 -11.87 -4.52
C HIS A 13 9.44 -12.84 -3.31
N ALA A 14 8.46 -13.72 -3.24
CA ALA A 14 8.27 -14.63 -2.10
C ALA A 14 9.10 -15.91 -2.19
N ASN A 15 9.62 -16.27 -3.34
CA ASN A 15 10.37 -17.53 -3.51
C ASN A 15 11.72 -17.58 -2.77
N SER A 16 12.29 -16.42 -2.41
CA SER A 16 13.53 -16.35 -1.62
C SER A 16 13.30 -16.33 -0.10
N TRP A 17 12.05 -16.38 0.37
CA TRP A 17 11.66 -16.06 1.73
C TRP A 17 10.85 -17.18 2.36
N LYS A 18 11.46 -18.34 2.49
CA LYS A 18 10.78 -19.53 3.01
C LYS A 18 10.42 -19.43 4.49
N GLU A 19 11.19 -18.69 5.28
CA GLU A 19 11.07 -18.70 6.75
C GLU A 19 10.95 -17.31 7.38
N ALA A 20 11.42 -16.25 6.75
CA ALA A 20 11.32 -14.90 7.25
C ALA A 20 11.25 -13.92 6.10
N GLY A 21 10.57 -12.83 6.28
CA GLY A 21 10.55 -11.84 5.24
C GLY A 21 9.39 -10.86 5.35
N LEU A 22 9.63 -9.70 4.82
CA LEU A 22 8.63 -8.65 4.69
C LEU A 22 7.47 -9.14 3.83
N MET A 23 6.27 -8.75 4.14
CA MET A 23 5.09 -8.97 3.31
C MET A 23 5.27 -8.30 1.93
N CYS A 24 5.96 -7.17 1.91
CA CYS A 24 6.42 -6.51 0.70
C CYS A 24 7.89 -6.84 0.45
N GLY A 25 8.18 -7.74 -0.47
CA GLY A 25 9.51 -7.90 -1.00
C GLY A 25 10.01 -6.63 -1.72
N ILE A 26 11.27 -6.64 -2.10
CA ILE A 26 11.87 -5.59 -2.95
C ILE A 26 11.01 -5.41 -4.19
N ARG A 27 10.34 -4.27 -4.33
CA ARG A 27 9.45 -4.00 -5.45
C ARG A 27 10.13 -3.36 -6.62
N ILE A 28 11.29 -2.74 -6.38
CA ILE A 28 12.15 -2.17 -7.40
C ILE A 28 13.54 -2.75 -7.23
N PRO A 29 14.18 -3.27 -8.30
CA PRO A 29 15.56 -3.70 -8.26
C PRO A 29 16.43 -2.56 -7.72
N GLY A 30 17.27 -2.85 -6.71
CA GLY A 30 18.14 -1.86 -6.09
C GLY A 30 17.56 -1.13 -4.86
N SER A 31 16.24 -1.17 -4.62
CA SER A 31 15.69 -0.64 -3.37
C SER A 31 16.13 -1.54 -2.21
N LYS A 32 16.88 -0.98 -1.27
CA LYS A 32 17.20 -1.67 -0.02
C LYS A 32 15.94 -1.75 0.81
N LEU A 33 15.62 -2.94 1.27
CA LEU A 33 14.57 -3.15 2.26
C LEU A 33 14.82 -2.22 3.44
N ILE A 34 13.78 -1.54 3.83
CA ILE A 34 13.65 -0.95 5.16
C ILE A 34 13.90 -2.09 6.16
N THR A 35 14.66 -1.83 7.19
CA THR A 35 15.03 -2.79 8.23
C THR A 35 13.89 -3.77 8.51
N GLY A 36 14.19 -5.05 8.41
CA GLY A 36 13.21 -6.13 8.52
C GLY A 36 12.30 -5.99 9.73
N PRO A 37 11.18 -6.70 9.74
CA PRO A 37 10.14 -6.56 10.74
C PRO A 37 10.71 -6.78 12.13
N LYS A 38 10.48 -5.83 13.02
CA LYS A 38 10.98 -5.92 14.38
C LYS A 38 10.35 -7.08 15.13
N ASP A 39 9.11 -7.40 14.80
CA ASP A 39 8.26 -8.29 15.61
C ASP A 39 7.52 -9.39 14.84
N ILE A 40 7.59 -9.44 13.51
CA ILE A 40 6.96 -10.46 12.67
C ILE A 40 7.99 -11.32 11.92
N MET A 41 7.76 -12.63 11.91
CA MET A 41 8.42 -13.57 11.01
C MET A 41 7.38 -14.23 10.11
N TRP A 42 7.53 -14.09 8.81
CA TRP A 42 6.64 -14.70 7.83
C TRP A 42 7.08 -16.13 7.49
N LEU A 43 6.17 -17.07 7.69
CA LEU A 43 6.25 -18.44 7.21
C LEU A 43 5.38 -18.60 5.96
N ARG A 44 5.60 -19.64 5.18
CA ARG A 44 4.83 -19.89 3.96
C ARG A 44 4.20 -21.28 3.97
N LYS A 45 2.89 -21.31 3.76
CA LYS A 45 2.09 -22.50 3.44
C LYS A 45 2.31 -23.71 4.39
N GLN A 46 2.40 -23.42 5.68
CA GLN A 46 2.42 -24.48 6.71
C GLN A 46 1.01 -25.02 6.91
N SER A 47 0.81 -26.36 6.89
CA SER A 47 -0.47 -26.99 7.16
C SER A 47 -0.84 -27.00 8.65
N THR A 48 0.15 -26.90 9.53
CA THR A 48 -0.04 -26.77 10.98
C THR A 48 0.78 -25.61 11.49
N HIS A 49 0.13 -24.69 12.19
CA HIS A 49 0.76 -23.50 12.74
C HIS A 49 0.09 -23.13 14.07
N ASP A 50 0.88 -22.87 15.09
CA ASP A 50 0.42 -22.54 16.45
C ASP A 50 0.10 -21.05 16.67
N GLY A 51 0.10 -20.26 15.61
CA GLY A 51 -0.14 -18.82 15.60
C GLY A 51 -1.18 -18.40 14.56
N ILE A 52 -0.89 -17.35 13.82
CA ILE A 52 -1.78 -16.73 12.87
C ILE A 52 -1.53 -17.25 11.47
N THR A 53 -2.59 -17.63 10.75
CA THR A 53 -2.52 -17.91 9.31
C THR A 53 -3.29 -16.86 8.52
N VAL A 54 -2.66 -16.32 7.47
CA VAL A 54 -3.23 -15.35 6.55
C VAL A 54 -3.41 -16.01 5.18
N PHE A 55 -4.60 -15.88 4.62
CA PHE A 55 -4.96 -16.37 3.28
C PHE A 55 -5.22 -15.20 2.34
N THR A 56 -4.74 -15.28 1.11
CA THR A 56 -4.97 -14.28 0.05
C THR A 56 -5.42 -14.95 -1.25
N ASP A 57 -6.04 -14.19 -2.13
CA ASP A 57 -6.27 -14.51 -3.54
C ASP A 57 -6.94 -15.90 -3.77
N SER A 58 -6.30 -16.78 -4.54
CA SER A 58 -6.82 -18.11 -4.87
C SER A 58 -6.88 -19.06 -3.66
N HIS A 59 -6.37 -18.66 -2.51
CA HIS A 59 -6.45 -19.44 -1.29
C HIS A 59 -7.76 -19.23 -0.51
N PHE A 60 -8.66 -18.37 -0.98
CA PHE A 60 -10.03 -18.27 -0.50
C PHE A 60 -10.88 -19.44 -1.00
N ASN A 61 -10.58 -20.63 -0.50
CA ASN A 61 -11.41 -21.80 -0.75
C ASN A 61 -11.48 -22.69 0.51
N ARG A 62 -12.63 -23.33 0.74
CA ARG A 62 -12.91 -24.10 1.95
C ARG A 62 -11.91 -25.23 2.18
N ASN A 63 -11.49 -25.92 1.11
CA ASN A 63 -10.55 -27.03 1.23
C ASN A 63 -9.19 -26.57 1.76
N THR A 64 -8.65 -25.48 1.20
CA THR A 64 -7.38 -24.90 1.67
C THR A 64 -7.49 -24.41 3.11
N ILE A 65 -8.53 -23.63 3.45
CA ILE A 65 -8.66 -23.05 4.78
C ILE A 65 -8.88 -24.14 5.84
N ASN A 66 -9.67 -25.18 5.53
CA ASN A 66 -9.90 -26.30 6.44
C ASN A 66 -8.68 -27.22 6.58
N SER A 67 -7.81 -27.31 5.57
CA SER A 67 -6.59 -28.09 5.65
C SER A 67 -5.53 -27.50 6.57
N VAL A 68 -5.70 -26.25 6.97
CA VAL A 68 -4.75 -25.56 7.84
C VAL A 68 -5.25 -25.54 9.28
N ASN A 69 -4.50 -26.15 10.17
CA ASN A 69 -4.73 -26.07 11.61
C ASN A 69 -4.01 -24.86 12.18
N SER A 70 -4.77 -23.81 12.49
CA SER A 70 -4.27 -22.55 13.05
C SER A 70 -5.34 -21.93 13.95
N PRO A 71 -4.97 -21.41 15.14
CA PRO A 71 -5.94 -20.85 16.10
C PRO A 71 -6.56 -19.53 15.64
N LEU A 72 -5.90 -18.80 14.73
CA LEU A 72 -6.41 -17.53 14.18
C LEU A 72 -6.20 -17.49 12.67
N LYS A 73 -7.29 -17.34 11.93
CA LYS A 73 -7.31 -17.33 10.47
C LYS A 73 -7.78 -15.98 9.94
N ILE A 74 -6.98 -15.36 9.11
CA ILE A 74 -7.23 -14.01 8.56
C ILE A 74 -7.28 -14.08 7.04
N GLY A 75 -8.29 -13.46 6.43
CA GLY A 75 -8.33 -13.16 5.00
C GLY A 75 -7.66 -11.83 4.71
N LEU A 76 -7.00 -11.69 3.55
CA LEU A 76 -6.39 -10.43 3.11
C LEU A 76 -6.72 -10.14 1.66
N ILE A 77 -7.40 -9.02 1.39
CA ILE A 77 -7.77 -8.54 0.05
C ILE A 77 -7.17 -7.16 -0.15
N MET A 78 -6.23 -7.02 -1.09
CA MET A 78 -5.47 -5.78 -1.33
C MET A 78 -5.62 -5.22 -2.74
N GLU A 79 -6.08 -6.01 -3.72
CA GLU A 79 -6.31 -5.51 -5.07
C GLU A 79 -7.76 -5.03 -5.25
N PRO A 80 -8.02 -3.97 -6.04
CA PRO A 80 -9.37 -3.50 -6.33
C PRO A 80 -10.17 -4.56 -7.10
N ILE A 81 -11.48 -4.60 -6.89
CA ILE A 81 -12.39 -5.53 -7.57
C ILE A 81 -12.28 -5.46 -9.11
N ALA A 82 -12.02 -4.28 -9.65
CA ALA A 82 -11.84 -4.06 -11.08
C ALA A 82 -10.58 -4.73 -11.66
N HIS A 83 -9.57 -4.98 -10.81
CA HIS A 83 -8.33 -5.65 -11.19
C HIS A 83 -8.32 -7.13 -10.85
N HIS A 84 -8.99 -7.52 -9.76
CA HIS A 84 -8.99 -8.88 -9.28
C HIS A 84 -10.35 -9.23 -8.63
N TYR A 85 -11.32 -9.56 -9.46
CA TYR A 85 -12.70 -9.87 -9.02
C TYR A 85 -12.78 -11.14 -8.15
N LYS A 86 -11.99 -12.15 -8.47
CA LYS A 86 -12.12 -13.50 -7.90
C LYS A 86 -12.07 -13.54 -6.35
N PRO A 87 -11.14 -12.87 -5.64
CA PRO A 87 -11.14 -12.85 -4.18
C PRO A 87 -12.43 -12.33 -3.57
N TYR A 88 -13.10 -11.39 -4.24
CA TYR A 88 -14.36 -10.81 -3.75
C TYR A 88 -15.56 -11.74 -3.91
N SER A 89 -15.57 -12.62 -4.91
CA SER A 89 -16.56 -13.68 -5.02
C SER A 89 -16.27 -14.82 -4.05
N ASP A 90 -15.02 -15.26 -3.99
CA ASP A 90 -14.61 -16.44 -3.22
C ASP A 90 -14.72 -16.20 -1.71
N ILE A 91 -14.47 -14.96 -1.24
CA ILE A 91 -14.51 -14.64 0.18
C ILE A 91 -15.89 -14.89 0.80
N GLN A 92 -16.95 -14.70 0.04
CA GLN A 92 -18.32 -14.92 0.51
C GLN A 92 -18.59 -16.38 0.88
N ASP A 93 -17.90 -17.31 0.19
CA ASP A 93 -18.04 -18.74 0.42
C ASP A 93 -17.24 -19.25 1.62
N VAL A 94 -16.33 -18.44 2.15
CA VAL A 94 -15.36 -18.86 3.19
C VAL A 94 -15.28 -17.90 4.39
N GLU A 95 -16.02 -16.82 4.39
CA GLU A 95 -15.94 -15.82 5.46
C GLU A 95 -16.26 -16.41 6.84
N ASP A 96 -17.07 -17.47 6.91
CA ASP A 96 -17.40 -18.18 8.14
C ASP A 96 -16.20 -18.94 8.75
N LEU A 97 -15.21 -19.27 7.93
CA LEU A 97 -13.98 -19.99 8.33
C LEU A 97 -12.85 -19.04 8.78
N LEU A 98 -13.03 -17.74 8.63
CA LEU A 98 -12.03 -16.73 8.95
C LEU A 98 -12.47 -15.94 10.20
N ASP A 99 -11.52 -15.56 11.04
CA ASP A 99 -11.78 -14.72 12.22
C ASP A 99 -11.93 -13.26 11.84
N PHE A 100 -11.05 -12.79 10.94
CA PHE A 100 -11.06 -11.44 10.41
C PHE A 100 -10.75 -11.44 8.91
N ILE A 101 -11.15 -10.37 8.22
CA ILE A 101 -10.80 -10.11 6.83
C ILE A 101 -10.28 -8.69 6.73
N PHE A 102 -9.02 -8.55 6.34
CA PHE A 102 -8.36 -7.26 6.17
C PHE A 102 -8.52 -6.80 4.72
N THR A 103 -9.05 -5.62 4.54
CA THR A 103 -9.33 -5.06 3.21
C THR A 103 -9.47 -3.54 3.28
N PHE A 104 -9.28 -2.87 2.15
CA PHE A 104 -9.67 -1.46 1.98
C PHE A 104 -11.10 -1.31 1.45
N ASN A 105 -11.74 -2.38 1.01
CA ASN A 105 -13.07 -2.31 0.38
C ASN A 105 -14.15 -1.88 1.38
N LYS A 106 -14.62 -0.62 1.21
CA LYS A 106 -15.59 -0.03 2.11
C LYS A 106 -16.92 -0.78 2.18
N GLN A 107 -17.39 -1.34 1.06
CA GLN A 107 -18.65 -2.08 1.04
C GLN A 107 -18.59 -3.33 1.91
N LEU A 108 -17.46 -4.04 1.90
CA LEU A 108 -17.23 -5.19 2.79
C LEU A 108 -17.11 -4.75 4.24
N ILE A 109 -16.38 -3.66 4.51
CA ILE A 109 -16.22 -3.11 5.87
C ILE A 109 -17.58 -2.68 6.43
N ASP A 110 -18.41 -2.00 5.64
CA ASP A 110 -19.74 -1.56 6.07
C ASP A 110 -20.73 -2.73 6.28
N LYS A 111 -20.54 -3.83 5.54
CA LYS A 111 -21.34 -5.06 5.69
C LYS A 111 -21.20 -5.65 7.10
N ASP A 112 -19.97 -5.74 7.59
CA ASP A 112 -19.68 -6.22 8.95
C ASP A 112 -18.35 -5.64 9.47
N PRO A 113 -18.36 -4.49 10.16
CA PRO A 113 -17.14 -3.86 10.66
C PRO A 113 -16.48 -4.64 11.82
N THR A 114 -17.13 -5.65 12.38
CA THR A 114 -16.55 -6.53 13.38
C THR A 114 -15.64 -7.58 12.73
N LYS A 115 -15.97 -8.00 11.52
CA LYS A 115 -15.29 -9.00 10.72
C LYS A 115 -14.29 -8.40 9.73
N TYR A 116 -14.72 -7.40 8.97
CA TYR A 116 -13.91 -6.73 7.96
C TYR A 116 -13.21 -5.52 8.56
N LYS A 117 -11.90 -5.48 8.48
CA LYS A 117 -11.07 -4.42 9.06
C LYS A 117 -10.30 -3.70 7.97
N PHE A 118 -10.24 -2.38 8.10
CA PHE A 118 -9.49 -1.56 7.15
C PHE A 118 -8.00 -1.82 7.23
N ILE A 119 -7.40 -2.01 6.07
CA ILE A 119 -5.95 -1.97 5.84
C ILE A 119 -5.70 -1.22 4.53
N PRO A 120 -4.67 -0.36 4.42
CA PRO A 120 -4.34 0.27 3.15
C PRO A 120 -3.96 -0.78 2.11
N ALA A 121 -4.23 -0.46 0.84
CA ALA A 121 -3.98 -1.41 -0.26
C ALA A 121 -2.49 -1.60 -0.55
N ASP A 122 -1.65 -0.65 -0.17
CA ASP A 122 -0.21 -0.71 -0.30
C ASP A 122 0.50 0.22 0.68
N TRP A 123 1.84 0.16 0.72
CA TRP A 123 2.73 0.87 1.64
C TRP A 123 3.88 1.53 0.90
N CYS A 124 4.65 2.33 1.64
CA CYS A 124 5.81 3.05 1.10
C CYS A 124 6.77 2.15 0.31
N CYS A 125 7.16 2.63 -0.87
CA CYS A 125 8.16 1.99 -1.73
C CYS A 125 9.44 2.83 -1.85
N ILE A 126 9.61 3.84 -1.02
CA ILE A 126 10.81 4.69 -0.99
C ILE A 126 11.83 4.10 -0.01
N GLU A 127 13.07 4.00 -0.43
CA GLU A 127 14.19 3.57 0.38
C GLU A 127 14.42 4.54 1.57
N GLU A 128 14.76 4.01 2.73
CA GLU A 128 14.83 4.74 4.00
C GLU A 128 15.75 5.96 3.96
N ILE A 129 16.87 5.88 3.22
CA ILE A 129 17.82 6.99 3.08
C ILE A 129 17.20 8.22 2.40
N SER A 130 16.12 8.04 1.64
CA SER A 130 15.41 9.09 0.91
C SER A 130 14.18 9.63 1.66
N HIS A 131 13.90 9.13 2.88
CA HIS A 131 12.79 9.62 3.68
C HIS A 131 13.03 11.07 4.13
N GLY A 132 12.02 11.90 3.94
CA GLY A 132 12.11 13.32 4.18
C GLY A 132 12.47 14.15 2.94
N GLY A 133 12.78 13.47 1.82
CA GLY A 133 13.14 14.08 0.55
C GLY A 133 14.47 14.84 0.60
N SER A 134 14.86 15.37 -0.54
CA SER A 134 16.01 16.28 -0.71
C SER A 134 15.54 17.71 -1.00
N GLU A 135 16.48 18.61 -1.26
CA GLU A 135 16.17 19.95 -1.73
C GLU A 135 15.39 19.90 -3.07
N LYS A 136 14.29 20.66 -3.13
CA LYS A 136 13.38 20.68 -4.28
C LYS A 136 13.82 21.71 -5.30
N SER A 137 14.31 21.27 -6.45
CA SER A 137 14.83 22.11 -7.54
C SER A 137 14.01 22.02 -8.84
N LYS A 138 13.18 20.97 -8.98
CA LYS A 138 12.38 20.70 -10.17
C LYS A 138 10.89 20.78 -9.85
N LEU A 139 10.07 21.07 -10.87
CA LEU A 139 8.66 21.38 -10.65
C LEU A 139 7.81 20.13 -10.52
N VAL A 140 7.65 19.34 -11.58
CA VAL A 140 6.68 18.22 -11.64
C VAL A 140 7.32 16.97 -12.21
N SER A 141 7.05 15.84 -11.54
CA SER A 141 7.38 14.51 -12.06
C SER A 141 6.15 13.62 -12.20
N MET A 142 6.28 12.58 -13.00
CA MET A 142 5.32 11.47 -13.08
C MET A 142 6.05 10.16 -13.29
N LEU A 143 5.77 9.17 -12.42
CA LEU A 143 6.21 7.80 -12.66
C LEU A 143 5.13 7.05 -13.45
N ASN A 144 5.44 6.70 -14.69
CA ASN A 144 4.56 5.95 -15.59
C ASN A 144 5.00 4.49 -15.69
N SER A 145 4.04 3.56 -15.79
CA SER A 145 4.29 2.13 -15.96
C SER A 145 3.98 1.71 -17.40
N THR A 146 4.83 0.84 -17.97
CA THR A 146 4.57 0.18 -19.27
C THR A 146 3.48 -0.91 -19.20
N LYS A 147 3.11 -1.34 -17.99
CA LYS A 147 2.12 -2.41 -17.85
C LYS A 147 0.75 -1.95 -18.39
N VAL A 148 -0.01 -2.81 -19.01
CA VAL A 148 -1.38 -2.57 -19.51
C VAL A 148 -2.41 -2.87 -18.42
N GLY A 149 -3.43 -2.02 -18.21
CA GLY A 149 -4.48 -2.18 -17.21
C GLY A 149 -5.58 -1.12 -17.34
N ILE A 150 -6.62 -1.18 -16.53
CA ILE A 150 -7.88 -0.43 -16.73
C ILE A 150 -7.68 1.10 -16.79
N ASP A 151 -6.92 1.70 -15.86
CA ASP A 151 -6.66 3.15 -15.85
C ASP A 151 -5.35 3.58 -16.55
N ARG A 152 -4.66 2.64 -17.18
CA ARG A 152 -3.38 2.89 -17.86
C ARG A 152 -3.50 3.69 -19.15
N PRO A 153 -4.59 3.54 -19.95
CA PRO A 153 -4.82 4.44 -21.09
C PRO A 153 -4.83 5.91 -20.69
N LEU A 154 -5.38 6.25 -19.51
CA LEU A 154 -5.39 7.63 -19.05
C LEU A 154 -4.00 8.12 -18.66
N ARG A 155 -3.16 7.29 -18.04
CA ARG A 155 -1.77 7.65 -17.73
C ARG A 155 -0.96 7.96 -18.99
N HIS A 156 -1.12 7.13 -20.04
CA HIS A 156 -0.48 7.38 -21.34
C HIS A 156 -0.95 8.69 -21.96
N LYS A 157 -2.26 8.98 -21.90
CA LYS A 157 -2.81 10.26 -22.38
C LYS A 157 -2.26 11.46 -21.60
N VAL A 158 -2.05 11.34 -20.29
CA VAL A 158 -1.42 12.40 -19.49
C VAL A 158 0.01 12.64 -19.96
N VAL A 159 0.80 11.58 -20.15
CA VAL A 159 2.18 11.69 -20.65
C VAL A 159 2.20 12.29 -22.06
N GLU A 160 1.37 11.79 -22.97
CA GLU A 160 1.29 12.27 -24.35
C GLU A 160 0.94 13.77 -24.42
N ARG A 161 -0.05 14.21 -23.62
CA ARG A 161 -0.55 15.58 -23.65
C ARG A 161 0.34 16.59 -22.94
N TYR A 162 1.08 16.17 -21.92
CA TYR A 162 1.80 17.08 -21.02
C TYR A 162 3.30 16.78 -20.91
N SER A 163 3.88 16.04 -21.86
CA SER A 163 5.31 15.69 -21.87
C SER A 163 6.27 16.90 -21.92
N ASP A 164 5.77 18.06 -22.36
CA ASP A 164 6.51 19.31 -22.35
C ASP A 164 6.47 20.04 -21.00
N LYS A 165 5.55 19.66 -20.10
CA LYS A 165 5.33 20.30 -18.80
C LYS A 165 5.76 19.44 -17.60
N ILE A 166 5.97 18.13 -17.81
CA ILE A 166 6.26 17.17 -16.75
C ILE A 166 7.47 16.30 -17.08
N ASP A 167 8.34 16.05 -16.11
CA ASP A 167 9.40 15.05 -16.26
C ASP A 167 8.82 13.64 -16.03
N THR A 168 8.87 12.78 -17.05
CA THR A 168 8.27 11.45 -17.00
C THR A 168 9.34 10.38 -16.81
N PHE A 169 9.09 9.44 -15.91
CA PHE A 169 9.93 8.30 -15.58
C PHE A 169 9.20 6.98 -15.81
N GLY A 170 9.95 5.90 -16.02
CA GLY A 170 9.38 4.60 -16.42
C GLY A 170 8.99 4.58 -17.89
N GLY A 171 8.17 3.64 -18.32
CA GLY A 171 7.76 3.59 -19.73
C GLY A 171 8.88 3.29 -20.71
N GLY A 172 9.99 2.69 -20.24
CA GLY A 172 11.23 2.47 -21.02
C GLY A 172 12.42 3.31 -20.55
N VAL A 173 12.19 4.35 -19.74
CA VAL A 173 13.24 5.08 -19.02
C VAL A 173 13.64 4.27 -17.79
N GLN A 174 14.89 3.87 -17.71
CA GLN A 174 15.42 3.12 -16.57
C GLN A 174 15.46 4.04 -15.34
N VAL A 175 14.90 3.55 -14.23
CA VAL A 175 14.91 4.19 -12.93
C VAL A 175 15.67 3.27 -11.98
N GLU A 176 16.72 3.79 -11.38
CA GLU A 176 17.56 3.00 -10.45
C GLU A 176 16.86 2.90 -9.07
N LEU A 177 16.43 4.03 -8.54
CA LEU A 177 15.67 4.13 -7.30
C LEU A 177 14.36 4.87 -7.56
N LYS A 178 13.28 4.45 -6.89
CA LYS A 178 11.99 5.14 -7.03
C LYS A 178 12.08 6.58 -6.54
N SER A 179 12.88 6.84 -5.52
CA SER A 179 13.12 8.18 -4.98
C SER A 179 13.71 9.15 -6.00
N ASP A 180 14.44 8.69 -7.02
CA ASP A 180 15.01 9.54 -8.07
C ASP A 180 13.92 10.26 -8.87
N THR A 181 12.72 9.66 -8.91
CA THR A 181 11.56 10.25 -9.59
C THR A 181 10.83 11.30 -8.74
N LEU A 182 11.17 11.44 -7.47
CA LEU A 182 10.44 12.24 -6.50
C LEU A 182 11.33 13.25 -5.74
N ASN A 183 12.52 12.84 -5.33
CA ASN A 183 13.32 13.57 -4.35
C ASN A 183 13.56 15.05 -4.68
N THR A 184 13.87 15.36 -5.92
CA THR A 184 14.18 16.72 -6.35
C THR A 184 12.95 17.52 -6.83
N TYR A 185 11.78 16.88 -6.93
CA TYR A 185 10.55 17.49 -7.44
C TYR A 185 9.67 18.05 -6.34
N MET A 186 9.04 19.19 -6.59
CA MET A 186 8.07 19.84 -5.69
C MET A 186 6.72 19.12 -5.73
N PHE A 187 6.28 18.74 -6.94
CA PHE A 187 5.00 18.09 -7.21
C PHE A 187 5.23 16.76 -7.92
N SER A 188 4.29 15.83 -7.75
CA SER A 188 4.29 14.60 -8.53
C SER A 188 2.87 14.17 -8.88
N ILE A 189 2.64 13.78 -10.14
CA ILE A 189 1.35 13.23 -10.57
C ILE A 189 1.26 11.80 -10.05
N ALA A 190 0.34 11.59 -9.10
CA ALA A 190 0.05 10.32 -8.46
C ALA A 190 -1.34 9.83 -8.87
N MET A 191 -1.40 8.79 -9.70
CA MET A 191 -2.66 8.24 -10.20
C MET A 191 -2.84 6.81 -9.71
N GLU A 192 -3.92 6.55 -8.99
CA GLU A 192 -4.27 5.21 -8.58
C GLU A 192 -4.84 4.38 -9.74
N ASN A 193 -4.93 3.06 -9.54
CA ASN A 193 -5.51 2.15 -10.51
C ASN A 193 -7.05 2.09 -10.42
N SER A 194 -7.64 2.65 -9.37
CA SER A 194 -9.08 2.75 -9.14
C SER A 194 -9.42 4.06 -8.42
N LEU A 195 -10.68 4.51 -8.55
CA LEU A 195 -11.23 5.66 -7.82
C LEU A 195 -12.08 5.23 -6.62
N ASP A 196 -11.96 3.99 -6.20
CA ASP A 196 -12.72 3.46 -5.06
C ASP A 196 -12.38 4.21 -3.78
N ASN A 197 -13.42 4.47 -2.98
CA ASN A 197 -13.22 5.01 -1.63
C ASN A 197 -12.32 4.06 -0.83
N PHE A 198 -11.47 4.61 0.03
CA PHE A 198 -10.49 3.89 0.83
C PHE A 198 -9.33 3.26 0.04
N TYR A 199 -9.35 3.32 -1.32
CA TYR A 199 -8.27 2.77 -2.13
C TYR A 199 -7.20 3.82 -2.38
N TYR A 200 -6.13 3.75 -1.62
CA TYR A 200 -4.87 4.46 -1.88
C TYR A 200 -3.69 3.52 -1.68
N THR A 201 -2.59 3.83 -2.33
CA THR A 201 -1.44 2.94 -2.41
C THR A 201 -0.13 3.70 -2.16
N GLU A 202 0.96 3.03 -2.41
CA GLU A 202 2.30 3.62 -2.37
C GLU A 202 2.42 4.94 -3.16
N LYS A 203 1.56 5.18 -4.12
CA LYS A 203 1.70 6.35 -5.02
C LYS A 203 1.57 7.68 -4.28
N ILE A 204 0.56 7.80 -3.42
CA ILE A 204 0.41 9.00 -2.60
C ILE A 204 1.32 8.98 -1.37
N ILE A 205 1.52 7.80 -0.77
CA ILE A 205 2.39 7.62 0.40
C ILE A 205 3.82 8.04 0.06
N ASP A 206 4.36 7.60 -1.07
CA ASP A 206 5.71 7.93 -1.52
C ASP A 206 5.89 9.43 -1.78
N CYS A 207 4.85 10.10 -2.30
CA CYS A 207 4.87 11.57 -2.42
C CYS A 207 5.05 12.22 -1.06
N PHE A 208 4.31 11.81 -0.04
CA PHE A 208 4.44 12.40 1.29
C PHE A 208 5.76 12.06 1.97
N ILE A 209 6.25 10.82 1.83
CA ILE A 209 7.53 10.38 2.39
C ILE A 209 8.70 11.17 1.80
N THR A 210 8.62 11.57 0.55
CA THR A 210 9.61 12.43 -0.11
C THR A 210 9.26 13.92 -0.07
N LYS A 211 8.19 14.30 0.64
CA LYS A 211 7.69 15.67 0.76
C LYS A 211 7.34 16.34 -0.57
N ASN A 212 6.79 15.58 -1.51
CA ASN A 212 6.15 16.13 -2.71
C ASN A 212 4.70 16.49 -2.41
N VAL A 213 4.18 17.49 -3.11
CA VAL A 213 2.74 17.71 -3.22
C VAL A 213 2.19 16.73 -4.27
N PRO A 214 1.33 15.77 -3.91
CA PRO A 214 0.70 14.91 -4.89
C PRO A 214 -0.35 15.67 -5.70
N ILE A 215 -0.24 15.59 -7.04
CA ILE A 215 -1.33 15.90 -7.97
C ILE A 215 -2.10 14.60 -8.15
N TYR A 216 -3.12 14.41 -7.33
CA TYR A 216 -3.67 13.10 -7.02
C TYR A 216 -4.96 12.79 -7.75
N ARG A 217 -5.03 11.59 -8.32
CA ARG A 217 -6.25 10.97 -8.84
C ARG A 217 -6.41 9.58 -8.26
N GLY A 218 -7.36 9.41 -7.35
CA GLY A 218 -7.57 8.15 -6.62
C GLY A 218 -8.81 8.21 -5.73
N ALA A 219 -8.70 7.72 -4.51
CA ALA A 219 -9.79 7.70 -3.54
C ALA A 219 -10.41 9.08 -3.34
N LYS A 220 -11.73 9.18 -3.56
CA LYS A 220 -12.45 10.46 -3.40
C LYS A 220 -12.47 10.95 -1.96
N ASN A 221 -12.38 10.03 -1.01
CA ASN A 221 -12.35 10.32 0.41
C ASN A 221 -10.93 10.28 1.00
N ILE A 222 -9.94 10.68 0.21
CA ILE A 222 -8.53 10.69 0.67
C ILE A 222 -8.32 11.60 1.91
N GLY A 223 -9.19 12.59 2.09
CA GLY A 223 -9.20 13.48 3.26
C GLY A 223 -9.54 12.79 4.58
N ASP A 224 -10.11 11.57 4.56
CA ASP A 224 -10.31 10.78 5.77
C ASP A 224 -8.98 10.24 6.33
N PHE A 225 -7.93 10.23 5.53
CA PHE A 225 -6.62 9.64 5.84
C PHE A 225 -5.49 10.66 5.92
N PHE A 226 -5.57 11.74 5.14
CA PHE A 226 -4.53 12.76 5.00
C PHE A 226 -5.13 14.16 4.97
N ASP A 227 -4.34 15.16 5.32
CA ASP A 227 -4.76 16.57 5.19
C ASP A 227 -4.88 16.96 3.71
N GLU A 228 -6.11 17.17 3.23
CA GLU A 228 -6.41 17.51 1.84
C GLU A 228 -5.76 18.82 1.38
N ARG A 229 -5.44 19.74 2.29
CA ARG A 229 -4.72 20.97 1.96
C ARG A 229 -3.31 20.72 1.42
N GLY A 230 -2.75 19.53 1.69
CA GLY A 230 -1.49 19.05 1.13
C GLY A 230 -1.64 18.27 -0.17
N ILE A 231 -2.83 18.24 -0.79
CA ILE A 231 -3.15 17.43 -1.97
C ILE A 231 -3.78 18.31 -3.04
N ILE A 232 -3.38 18.15 -4.30
CA ILE A 232 -4.10 18.75 -5.45
C ILE A 232 -4.88 17.61 -6.12
N GLN A 233 -6.19 17.53 -5.87
CA GLN A 233 -7.04 16.49 -6.45
C GLN A 233 -7.53 16.91 -7.85
N TRP A 234 -7.69 15.90 -8.72
CA TRP A 234 -8.29 16.06 -10.04
C TRP A 234 -9.03 14.79 -10.45
N THR A 235 -10.00 14.95 -11.36
CA THR A 235 -10.82 13.83 -11.88
C THR A 235 -10.78 13.75 -13.39
N ASN A 236 -10.84 14.88 -14.07
CA ASN A 236 -10.80 15.00 -15.52
C ASN A 236 -9.41 15.47 -16.00
N ILE A 237 -8.88 14.85 -17.05
CA ILE A 237 -7.59 15.20 -17.63
C ILE A 237 -7.48 16.68 -18.04
N ASP A 238 -8.59 17.31 -18.40
CA ASP A 238 -8.60 18.71 -18.81
C ASP A 238 -8.31 19.68 -17.67
N GLU A 239 -8.57 19.27 -16.41
CA GLU A 239 -8.21 20.04 -15.22
C GLU A 239 -6.68 20.19 -15.03
N LEU A 240 -5.90 19.23 -15.58
CA LEU A 240 -4.45 19.25 -15.46
C LEU A 240 -3.80 20.45 -16.16
N GLU A 241 -4.42 21.01 -17.21
CA GLU A 241 -3.88 22.19 -17.89
C GLU A 241 -3.79 23.38 -16.94
N ASP A 242 -4.88 23.70 -16.23
CA ASP A 242 -4.93 24.79 -15.26
C ASP A 242 -4.09 24.48 -14.02
N ILE A 243 -4.13 23.23 -13.55
CA ILE A 243 -3.33 22.79 -12.41
C ILE A 243 -1.85 22.99 -12.71
N LEU A 244 -1.34 22.42 -13.82
CA LEU A 244 0.08 22.48 -14.18
C LEU A 244 0.54 23.94 -14.43
N SER A 245 -0.30 24.76 -15.07
CA SER A 245 -0.01 26.17 -15.33
C SER A 245 0.03 27.01 -14.04
N GLY A 246 -0.70 26.60 -12.99
CA GLY A 246 -0.71 27.26 -11.69
C GLY A 246 0.40 26.83 -10.73
N LEU A 247 1.24 25.84 -11.08
CA LEU A 247 2.31 25.36 -10.21
C LEU A 247 3.48 26.35 -10.15
N SER A 248 4.05 26.47 -8.97
CA SER A 248 5.21 27.32 -8.73
C SER A 248 5.91 26.94 -7.43
N HIS A 249 7.16 27.40 -7.28
CA HIS A 249 7.88 27.29 -6.03
C HIS A 249 7.14 27.98 -4.86
N LYS A 250 6.47 29.10 -5.15
CA LYS A 250 5.64 29.81 -4.16
C LYS A 250 4.49 28.92 -3.68
N LYS A 251 3.73 28.32 -4.60
CA LYS A 251 2.62 27.40 -4.27
C LYS A 251 3.10 26.19 -3.46
N TYR A 252 4.25 25.62 -3.83
CA TYR A 252 4.85 24.53 -3.04
C TYR A 252 5.14 24.97 -1.59
N LYS A 253 5.75 26.15 -1.40
CA LYS A 253 6.03 26.68 -0.05
C LYS A 253 4.76 26.91 0.77
N GLU A 254 3.69 27.37 0.14
CA GLU A 254 2.38 27.57 0.79
C GLU A 254 1.76 26.25 1.25
N MET A 255 1.98 25.17 0.51
CA MET A 255 1.47 23.82 0.84
C MET A 255 2.38 23.02 1.80
N LEU A 256 3.63 23.44 1.98
CA LEU A 256 4.63 22.71 2.75
C LEU A 256 4.23 22.40 4.21
N PRO A 257 3.51 23.25 4.96
CA PRO A 257 3.03 22.89 6.30
C PRO A 257 2.15 21.63 6.28
N TYR A 258 1.22 21.53 5.35
CA TYR A 258 0.30 20.39 5.22
C TYR A 258 1.00 19.13 4.73
N ILE A 259 1.99 19.27 3.84
CA ILE A 259 2.86 18.17 3.43
C ILE A 259 3.66 17.61 4.60
N LYS A 260 4.11 18.45 5.52
CA LYS A 260 4.81 17.99 6.73
C LYS A 260 3.90 17.18 7.64
N GLU A 261 2.65 17.59 7.82
CA GLU A 261 1.67 16.78 8.57
C GLU A 261 1.43 15.43 7.88
N ASN A 262 1.18 15.45 6.57
CA ASN A 262 1.00 14.23 5.79
C ASN A 262 2.25 13.31 5.78
N TYR A 263 3.45 13.88 5.83
CA TYR A 263 4.69 13.11 5.99
C TYR A 263 4.68 12.30 7.30
N TYR A 264 4.26 12.90 8.43
CA TYR A 264 4.20 12.18 9.69
C TYR A 264 3.13 11.09 9.69
N ILE A 265 1.98 11.33 9.05
CA ILE A 265 0.96 10.30 8.85
C ILE A 265 1.52 9.17 7.97
N ALA A 266 2.16 9.51 6.84
CA ALA A 266 2.71 8.54 5.89
C ALA A 266 3.83 7.68 6.50
N LYS A 267 4.55 8.18 7.50
CA LYS A 267 5.54 7.37 8.25
C LYS A 267 4.93 6.15 8.93
N GLY A 268 3.64 6.17 9.25
CA GLY A 268 2.93 5.00 9.76
C GLY A 268 2.76 3.88 8.72
N TYR A 269 2.99 4.17 7.43
CA TYR A 269 2.85 3.21 6.32
C TYR A 269 4.20 2.82 5.70
N VAL A 270 5.30 3.13 6.36
CA VAL A 270 6.65 2.83 5.84
C VAL A 270 6.96 1.35 5.97
N ASN A 271 6.56 0.73 7.07
CA ASN A 271 6.80 -0.68 7.32
C ASN A 271 5.46 -1.44 7.32
N PRO A 272 5.19 -2.26 6.28
CA PRO A 272 3.94 -3.02 6.20
C PRO A 272 3.75 -4.00 7.36
N ASP A 273 4.83 -4.54 7.89
CA ASP A 273 4.76 -5.51 8.97
C ASP A 273 4.32 -4.85 10.27
N ASP A 274 4.74 -3.60 10.52
CA ASP A 274 4.27 -2.84 11.69
C ASP A 274 2.77 -2.52 11.56
N VAL A 275 2.30 -2.12 10.38
CA VAL A 275 0.86 -1.88 10.12
C VAL A 275 0.05 -3.16 10.37
N PHE A 276 0.55 -4.28 9.87
CA PHE A 276 -0.09 -5.58 10.03
C PHE A 276 -0.11 -6.03 11.50
N TYR A 277 1.01 -5.86 12.19
CA TYR A 277 1.16 -6.16 13.61
C TYR A 277 0.18 -5.36 14.48
N ASP A 278 0.10 -4.06 14.26
CA ASP A 278 -0.77 -3.18 15.04
C ASP A 278 -2.24 -3.52 14.80
N LEU A 279 -2.63 -3.82 13.55
CA LEU A 279 -3.98 -4.22 13.22
C LEU A 279 -4.35 -5.55 13.85
N ILE A 280 -3.45 -6.55 13.82
CA ILE A 280 -3.67 -7.84 14.49
C ILE A 280 -3.85 -7.65 16.00
N ASN A 281 -2.96 -6.88 16.63
CA ASN A 281 -3.05 -6.61 18.07
C ASN A 281 -4.39 -5.96 18.44
N LYS A 282 -4.82 -4.96 17.68
CA LYS A 282 -6.11 -4.31 17.86
C LYS A 282 -7.26 -5.31 17.77
N CYS A 283 -7.31 -6.10 16.70
CA CYS A 283 -8.38 -7.06 16.46
C CYS A 283 -8.44 -8.17 17.50
N THR A 284 -7.29 -8.70 17.91
CA THR A 284 -7.21 -9.76 18.91
C THR A 284 -7.63 -9.28 20.30
N ASN A 285 -7.24 -8.06 20.67
CA ASN A 285 -7.67 -7.44 21.93
C ASN A 285 -9.18 -7.18 21.95
N GLU A 286 -9.76 -6.69 20.85
CA GLU A 286 -11.21 -6.46 20.73
C GLU A 286 -12.04 -7.74 20.93
N LYS A 287 -11.54 -8.89 20.50
CA LYS A 287 -12.20 -10.21 20.65
C LYS A 287 -11.80 -10.96 21.93
N GLY A 288 -10.91 -10.41 22.76
CA GLY A 288 -10.44 -11.06 23.99
C GLY A 288 -9.61 -12.33 23.74
N TYR A 289 -8.96 -12.43 22.59
CA TYR A 289 -8.01 -13.51 22.32
C TYR A 289 -6.86 -13.47 23.31
N ASP A 290 -6.47 -14.63 23.83
CA ASP A 290 -5.24 -14.75 24.65
C ASP A 290 -4.01 -14.54 23.78
N THR A 291 -3.60 -13.26 23.70
CA THR A 291 -2.44 -12.84 22.90
C THR A 291 -1.15 -13.52 23.37
N THR A 292 -1.07 -14.01 24.62
CA THR A 292 0.11 -14.71 25.12
C THR A 292 0.34 -16.05 24.41
N LYS A 293 -0.72 -16.67 23.89
CA LYS A 293 -0.61 -17.88 23.08
C LYS A 293 -0.21 -17.61 21.63
N ILE A 294 -0.61 -16.47 21.09
CA ILE A 294 -0.33 -16.03 19.72
C ILE A 294 1.08 -15.43 19.63
N PHE A 295 1.53 -14.73 20.68
CA PHE A 295 2.78 -13.98 20.73
C PHE A 295 3.89 -14.71 21.52
N LYS A 296 3.97 -16.02 21.44
CA LYS A 296 4.81 -16.90 22.29
C LYS A 296 6.33 -16.77 22.16
N TYR A 297 6.86 -15.89 21.32
CA TYR A 297 8.31 -15.75 21.20
C TYR A 297 8.82 -14.42 21.74
N LYS A 298 9.05 -14.35 23.06
CA LYS A 298 10.01 -13.38 23.60
C LYS A 298 11.40 -13.78 23.07
N LYS A 299 12.12 -12.83 22.47
CA LYS A 299 13.58 -12.94 22.30
C LYS A 299 14.17 -13.35 23.64
N ASN A 300 14.76 -14.54 23.73
CA ASN A 300 15.77 -14.77 24.73
C ASN A 300 16.94 -13.86 24.37
N SER A 301 17.12 -12.84 25.18
CA SER A 301 18.23 -11.86 25.15
C SER A 301 19.59 -12.54 25.17
#